data_e74a287653be952caa52a2d6532306f7
#
_entry.id   e74a287653be952caa52a2d6532306f7
#
_cell.length_a   1.000
_cell.length_b   1.000
_cell.length_c   1.000
_cell.angle_alpha   90.00
_cell.angle_beta   90.00
_cell.angle_gamma   90.00
#
_symmetry.space_group_name_H-M   'P 1'
#
loop_
_entity.id
_entity.type
_entity.pdbx_description
1 polymer ?
#
loop_
_entity_poly.entity_id
_entity_poly.type
_entity_poly.pdbx_seq_one_letter_code
_entity_poly.pdbx_strand_id
1 'polypeptide(L)'
;MLPFRPSRAKNKMSTKPKLSFWAILGPGLLLAATGVGGGDLATATFVGGMLGTTVLWAVALGAFMKFVVTEGLARWQLATGETILEGVARRLGPVVIWIFLPYFLLWSFFVGAAQMSANGVALHAMIPVFDDATDGKIVFGVLSSLLGLAIVLRGGYRGFDVAMKICIGVMFVTVAITAVALWPGTGQVLRGLFVPTLPRADPEAIVWTVSLIGGIGGTLTVLAYGYWLREEGRTSPDDLRTCRIDLAASYFMMALFGILMVIVGQTVKLEGQGTTMLIALSDRLGEELGPAGKWLFLAGTFGTVFSSLLGVWQATPYLFAECWRLGVRRDAKPVDTRAPTYRRFLVVLALVPMIGLFGSFREVQKIYTFVGAYIFPMLALVLIVFNSRAAWVGARFKNHPVTIILLAGVLAFFTWLAIENIEA
;
A
#
# COMPACT_ATOMS: atom_id res chain seq x y z
N MET A 1 -24.87 5.46 44.91
CA MET A 1 -23.44 5.27 44.57
C MET A 1 -22.92 4.05 45.33
N LEU A 2 -22.82 2.92 44.66
CA LEU A 2 -22.21 1.71 45.23
C LEU A 2 -20.86 1.50 44.52
N PRO A 3 -19.76 1.19 45.20
CA PRO A 3 -18.45 1.02 44.60
C PRO A 3 -18.36 -0.31 43.83
N PHE A 4 -17.97 -0.20 42.57
CA PHE A 4 -17.67 -1.31 41.69
C PHE A 4 -16.47 -2.11 42.21
N ARG A 5 -16.69 -3.34 42.67
CA ARG A 5 -15.63 -4.29 43.03
C ARG A 5 -15.13 -4.98 41.77
N PRO A 6 -13.85 -4.89 41.39
CA PRO A 6 -13.33 -5.68 40.28
C PRO A 6 -13.25 -7.14 40.67
N SER A 7 -13.90 -8.00 39.89
CA SER A 7 -13.77 -9.46 39.98
C SER A 7 -12.32 -9.85 39.71
N ARG A 8 -11.68 -10.52 40.70
CA ARG A 8 -10.40 -11.18 40.53
C ARG A 8 -10.57 -12.41 39.62
N ALA A 9 -10.56 -12.20 38.31
CA ALA A 9 -10.36 -13.28 37.35
C ALA A 9 -8.94 -13.84 37.54
N LYS A 10 -8.83 -15.10 37.95
CA LYS A 10 -7.58 -15.86 38.06
C LYS A 10 -6.86 -15.82 36.71
N ASN A 11 -5.74 -15.13 36.69
CA ASN A 11 -4.85 -15.03 35.55
C ASN A 11 -4.19 -16.43 35.32
N LYS A 12 -4.87 -17.31 34.57
CA LYS A 12 -4.19 -18.45 33.94
C LYS A 12 -3.31 -17.84 32.85
N MET A 13 -2.02 -17.76 33.10
CA MET A 13 -1.03 -17.54 32.03
C MET A 13 -1.18 -18.68 31.02
N SER A 14 -2.05 -18.47 30.04
CA SER A 14 -2.09 -19.27 28.83
C SER A 14 -0.84 -18.90 28.05
N THR A 15 0.18 -19.74 28.10
CA THR A 15 1.29 -19.67 27.15
C THR A 15 0.71 -19.90 25.76
N LYS A 16 0.47 -18.80 25.02
CA LYS A 16 0.07 -18.89 23.59
C LYS A 16 1.14 -19.77 22.90
N PRO A 17 0.75 -20.80 22.13
CA PRO A 17 1.71 -21.61 21.39
C PRO A 17 2.59 -20.70 20.53
N LYS A 18 3.87 -21.03 20.42
CA LYS A 18 4.78 -20.30 19.51
C LYS A 18 4.20 -20.39 18.10
N LEU A 19 3.67 -19.29 17.59
CA LEU A 19 3.16 -19.21 16.23
C LEU A 19 4.32 -19.51 15.27
N SER A 20 4.07 -20.33 14.25
CA SER A 20 5.05 -20.53 13.17
C SER A 20 5.26 -19.17 12.45
N PHE A 21 6.41 -18.97 11.82
CA PHE A 21 6.70 -17.74 11.07
C PHE A 21 5.59 -17.42 10.08
N TRP A 22 5.07 -18.40 9.36
CA TRP A 22 3.98 -18.25 8.41
C TRP A 22 2.64 -17.85 9.06
N ALA A 23 2.41 -18.25 10.30
CA ALA A 23 1.22 -17.82 11.06
C ALA A 23 1.36 -16.40 11.62
N ILE A 24 2.60 -15.87 11.69
CA ILE A 24 2.86 -14.46 12.04
C ILE A 24 2.52 -13.55 10.85
N LEU A 25 2.84 -13.98 9.63
CA LEU A 25 2.58 -13.24 8.40
C LEU A 25 1.09 -13.32 8.01
N GLY A 26 0.30 -12.37 8.45
CA GLY A 26 -1.13 -12.27 8.16
C GLY A 26 -1.48 -10.90 7.61
N PRO A 27 -1.91 -9.95 8.46
CA PRO A 27 -2.29 -8.60 8.04
C PRO A 27 -1.19 -7.86 7.28
N GLY A 28 0.07 -8.08 7.63
CA GLY A 28 1.19 -7.48 6.93
C GLY A 28 1.37 -8.02 5.52
N LEU A 29 1.10 -9.30 5.27
CA LEU A 29 1.15 -9.85 3.92
C LEU A 29 0.06 -9.21 3.03
N LEU A 30 -1.14 -8.99 3.58
CA LEU A 30 -2.21 -8.27 2.90
C LEU A 30 -1.81 -6.81 2.63
N LEU A 31 -1.12 -6.19 3.59
CA LEU A 31 -0.58 -4.84 3.43
C LEU A 31 0.45 -4.78 2.31
N ALA A 32 1.38 -5.76 2.24
CA ALA A 32 2.37 -5.84 1.17
C ALA A 32 1.71 -6.04 -0.19
N ALA A 33 0.78 -7.01 -0.30
CA ALA A 33 0.06 -7.29 -1.54
C ALA A 33 -0.81 -6.13 -2.02
N THR A 34 -1.35 -5.32 -1.10
CA THR A 34 -2.14 -4.12 -1.40
C THR A 34 -1.24 -2.93 -1.74
N GLY A 35 -0.15 -2.79 -1.01
CA GLY A 35 0.78 -1.66 -1.12
C GLY A 35 1.68 -1.73 -2.34
N VAL A 36 1.93 -2.92 -2.88
CA VAL A 36 2.68 -3.10 -4.14
C VAL A 36 1.68 -3.13 -5.29
N GLY A 37 1.61 -2.07 -6.07
CA GLY A 37 0.63 -1.89 -7.13
C GLY A 37 1.21 -1.40 -8.44
N GLY A 38 0.31 -1.02 -9.37
CA GLY A 38 0.70 -0.50 -10.69
C GLY A 38 1.55 0.77 -10.62
N GLY A 39 1.33 1.60 -9.60
CA GLY A 39 2.14 2.81 -9.35
C GLY A 39 3.58 2.46 -8.97
N ASP A 40 3.76 1.53 -8.03
CA ASP A 40 5.10 1.08 -7.60
C ASP A 40 5.86 0.42 -8.75
N LEU A 41 5.17 -0.47 -9.48
CA LEU A 41 5.74 -1.16 -10.64
C LEU A 41 6.18 -0.15 -11.70
N ALA A 42 5.30 0.77 -12.10
CA ALA A 42 5.60 1.76 -13.14
C ALA A 42 6.70 2.72 -12.69
N THR A 43 6.60 3.26 -11.47
CA THR A 43 7.58 4.24 -10.96
C THR A 43 8.95 3.60 -10.76
N ALA A 44 9.03 2.41 -10.13
CA ALA A 44 10.32 1.75 -9.90
C ALA A 44 10.99 1.34 -11.22
N THR A 45 10.23 0.84 -12.19
CA THR A 45 10.74 0.49 -13.52
C THR A 45 11.22 1.73 -14.27
N PHE A 46 10.44 2.81 -14.29
CA PHE A 46 10.79 4.06 -14.96
C PHE A 46 12.04 4.69 -14.36
N VAL A 47 12.09 4.82 -13.04
CA VAL A 47 13.25 5.38 -12.33
C VAL A 47 14.47 4.50 -12.49
N GLY A 48 14.31 3.18 -12.51
CA GLY A 48 15.37 2.23 -12.83
C GLY A 48 15.96 2.44 -14.22
N GLY A 49 15.12 2.63 -15.24
CA GLY A 49 15.55 2.91 -16.61
C GLY A 49 16.25 4.27 -16.77
N MET A 50 15.83 5.27 -15.99
CA MET A 50 16.37 6.63 -16.04
C MET A 50 17.67 6.78 -15.23
N LEU A 51 17.71 6.24 -14.02
CA LEU A 51 18.77 6.50 -13.04
C LEU A 51 19.58 5.23 -12.65
N GLY A 52 19.17 4.08 -13.16
CA GLY A 52 19.80 2.81 -12.83
C GLY A 52 19.70 2.46 -11.35
N THR A 53 20.69 1.73 -10.84
CA THR A 53 20.74 1.28 -9.45
C THR A 53 21.05 2.37 -8.42
N THR A 54 21.43 3.58 -8.85
CA THR A 54 21.85 4.67 -7.95
C THR A 54 20.77 5.12 -6.96
N VAL A 55 19.52 4.79 -7.23
CA VAL A 55 18.33 5.20 -6.45
C VAL A 55 17.78 4.09 -5.52
N LEU A 56 18.48 2.96 -5.40
CA LEU A 56 17.98 1.85 -4.55
C LEU A 56 17.82 2.23 -3.08
N TRP A 57 18.65 3.16 -2.58
CA TRP A 57 18.51 3.73 -1.24
C TRP A 57 17.17 4.43 -1.02
N ALA A 58 16.61 5.05 -2.06
CA ALA A 58 15.33 5.75 -1.99
C ALA A 58 14.15 4.77 -1.76
N VAL A 59 14.21 3.60 -2.38
CA VAL A 59 13.25 2.50 -2.15
C VAL A 59 13.28 2.06 -0.68
N ALA A 60 14.49 1.79 -0.16
CA ALA A 60 14.66 1.35 1.23
C ALA A 60 14.20 2.42 2.23
N LEU A 61 14.51 3.69 1.96
CA LEU A 61 14.10 4.82 2.80
C LEU A 61 12.57 4.97 2.79
N GLY A 62 11.92 4.93 1.63
CA GLY A 62 10.46 5.06 1.51
C GLY A 62 9.72 3.96 2.28
N ALA A 63 10.14 2.71 2.12
CA ALA A 63 9.59 1.58 2.86
C ALA A 63 9.79 1.73 4.38
N PHE A 64 10.99 2.17 4.82
CA PHE A 64 11.28 2.40 6.24
C PHE A 64 10.41 3.52 6.84
N MET A 65 10.24 4.64 6.14
CA MET A 65 9.40 5.74 6.60
C MET A 65 7.95 5.27 6.83
N LYS A 66 7.41 4.48 5.90
CA LYS A 66 6.04 3.96 6.01
C LYS A 66 5.92 2.85 7.06
N PHE A 67 6.95 2.04 7.27
CA PHE A 67 7.02 1.11 8.41
C PHE A 67 6.86 1.85 9.73
N VAL A 68 7.57 2.97 9.93
CA VAL A 68 7.49 3.77 11.17
C VAL A 68 6.08 4.29 11.41
N VAL A 69 5.41 4.79 10.35
CA VAL A 69 4.02 5.27 10.45
C VAL A 69 3.06 4.12 10.77
N THR A 70 3.16 3.01 10.07
CA THR A 70 2.23 1.88 10.24
C THR A 70 2.44 1.17 11.58
N GLU A 71 3.68 1.09 12.08
CA GLU A 71 3.97 0.62 13.45
C GLU A 71 3.31 1.53 14.49
N GLY A 72 3.38 2.84 14.27
CA GLY A 72 2.70 3.81 15.13
C GLY A 72 1.19 3.61 15.18
N LEU A 73 0.55 3.32 14.03
CA LEU A 73 -0.88 3.00 13.93
C LEU A 73 -1.23 1.70 14.67
N ALA A 74 -0.45 0.65 14.46
CA ALA A 74 -0.64 -0.63 15.13
C ALA A 74 -0.48 -0.50 16.65
N ARG A 75 0.54 0.23 17.10
CA ARG A 75 0.82 0.49 18.50
C ARG A 75 -0.30 1.28 19.18
N TRP A 76 -0.82 2.31 18.52
CA TRP A 76 -2.02 3.02 18.96
C TRP A 76 -3.19 2.05 19.18
N GLN A 77 -3.53 1.28 18.14
CA GLN A 77 -4.68 0.39 18.18
C GLN A 77 -4.56 -0.70 19.25
N LEU A 78 -3.39 -1.32 19.39
CA LEU A 78 -3.16 -2.35 20.40
C LEU A 78 -3.15 -1.79 21.83
N ALA A 79 -2.72 -0.53 22.01
CA ALA A 79 -2.71 0.13 23.30
C ALA A 79 -4.12 0.58 23.75
N THR A 80 -4.96 1.03 22.82
CA THR A 80 -6.23 1.67 23.12
C THR A 80 -7.46 0.84 22.75
N GLY A 81 -7.31 -0.19 21.90
CA GLY A 81 -8.41 -0.94 21.29
C GLY A 81 -9.13 -0.18 20.17
N GLU A 82 -8.71 1.05 19.85
CA GLU A 82 -9.34 1.94 18.87
C GLU A 82 -8.51 2.03 17.59
N THR A 83 -9.18 2.13 16.43
CA THR A 83 -8.49 2.58 15.22
C THR A 83 -8.04 4.03 15.38
N ILE A 84 -7.12 4.47 14.53
CA ILE A 84 -6.69 5.88 14.60
C ILE A 84 -7.84 6.84 14.26
N LEU A 85 -8.74 6.47 13.36
CA LEU A 85 -9.94 7.27 13.03
C LEU A 85 -10.90 7.37 14.22
N GLU A 86 -11.13 6.27 14.94
CA GLU A 86 -11.89 6.27 16.21
C GLU A 86 -11.23 7.18 17.25
N GLY A 87 -9.91 7.08 17.37
CA GLY A 87 -9.13 7.91 18.27
C GLY A 87 -9.23 9.40 17.96
N VAL A 88 -9.11 9.77 16.69
CA VAL A 88 -9.23 11.15 16.21
C VAL A 88 -10.65 11.68 16.43
N ALA A 89 -11.68 10.92 16.04
CA ALA A 89 -13.08 11.34 16.23
C ALA A 89 -13.44 11.54 17.70
N ARG A 90 -12.92 10.69 18.59
CA ARG A 90 -13.19 10.77 20.03
C ARG A 90 -12.51 11.96 20.70
N ARG A 91 -11.29 12.31 20.29
CA ARG A 91 -10.44 13.31 20.97
C ARG A 91 -10.48 14.69 20.34
N LEU A 92 -10.64 14.77 19.02
CA LEU A 92 -10.69 16.02 18.27
C LEU A 92 -12.12 16.36 17.81
N GLY A 93 -13.05 15.41 18.00
CA GLY A 93 -14.46 15.57 17.61
C GLY A 93 -14.76 15.08 16.21
N PRO A 94 -16.06 14.83 15.90
CA PRO A 94 -16.49 14.25 14.61
C PRO A 94 -16.27 15.19 13.42
N VAL A 95 -16.03 16.47 13.63
CA VAL A 95 -15.76 17.46 12.57
C VAL A 95 -14.53 17.04 11.74
N VAL A 96 -13.51 16.46 12.38
CA VAL A 96 -12.31 15.99 11.67
C VAL A 96 -12.65 14.89 10.66
N ILE A 97 -13.62 14.04 10.97
CA ILE A 97 -14.09 13.00 10.02
C ILE A 97 -14.76 13.63 8.79
N TRP A 98 -15.53 14.71 8.99
CA TRP A 98 -16.16 15.45 7.88
C TRP A 98 -15.15 16.19 7.01
N ILE A 99 -14.04 16.66 7.56
CA ILE A 99 -12.93 17.25 6.80
C ILE A 99 -12.17 16.15 6.04
N PHE A 100 -11.95 15.00 6.68
CA PHE A 100 -11.24 13.87 6.06
C PHE A 100 -12.04 13.21 4.93
N LEU A 101 -13.36 13.14 5.04
CA LEU A 101 -14.22 12.41 4.11
C LEU A 101 -14.14 12.89 2.65
N PRO A 102 -14.18 14.19 2.32
CA PRO A 102 -14.01 14.66 0.94
C PRO A 102 -12.65 14.28 0.35
N TYR A 103 -11.57 14.43 1.12
CA TYR A 103 -10.24 13.99 0.73
C TYR A 103 -10.19 12.48 0.46
N PHE A 104 -10.79 11.69 1.35
CA PHE A 104 -10.89 10.24 1.22
C PHE A 104 -11.69 9.82 -0.03
N LEU A 105 -12.80 10.49 -0.34
CA LEU A 105 -13.60 10.22 -1.54
C LEU A 105 -12.84 10.56 -2.82
N LEU A 106 -12.13 11.69 -2.84
CA LEU A 106 -11.26 12.08 -3.95
C LEU A 106 -10.17 11.03 -4.18
N TRP A 107 -9.46 10.63 -3.11
CA TRP A 107 -8.47 9.57 -3.18
C TRP A 107 -9.07 8.24 -3.63
N SER A 108 -10.26 7.88 -3.15
CA SER A 108 -10.95 6.63 -3.54
C SER A 108 -11.27 6.58 -5.02
N PHE A 109 -11.64 7.70 -5.63
CA PHE A 109 -11.85 7.80 -7.07
C PHE A 109 -10.55 7.55 -7.84
N PHE A 110 -9.48 8.26 -7.50
CA PHE A 110 -8.21 8.13 -8.23
C PHE A 110 -7.52 6.79 -8.00
N VAL A 111 -7.55 6.23 -6.78
CA VAL A 111 -6.99 4.89 -6.56
C VAL A 111 -7.78 3.83 -7.32
N GLY A 112 -9.11 3.94 -7.36
CA GLY A 112 -9.95 3.03 -8.14
C GLY A 112 -9.60 3.06 -9.63
N ALA A 113 -9.56 4.25 -10.22
CA ALA A 113 -9.19 4.45 -11.62
C ALA A 113 -7.76 3.97 -11.92
N ALA A 114 -6.80 4.25 -11.03
CA ALA A 114 -5.42 3.84 -11.16
C ALA A 114 -5.26 2.31 -11.15
N GLN A 115 -5.94 1.62 -10.22
CA GLN A 115 -5.88 0.17 -10.12
C GLN A 115 -6.55 -0.53 -11.32
N MET A 116 -7.71 -0.03 -11.76
CA MET A 116 -8.37 -0.54 -12.96
C MET A 116 -7.50 -0.35 -14.20
N SER A 117 -6.92 0.84 -14.37
CA SER A 117 -6.05 1.17 -15.50
C SER A 117 -4.81 0.29 -15.53
N ALA A 118 -4.16 0.07 -14.36
CA ALA A 118 -2.99 -0.81 -14.26
C ALA A 118 -3.31 -2.26 -14.64
N ASN A 119 -4.45 -2.79 -14.17
CA ASN A 119 -4.91 -4.13 -14.52
C ASN A 119 -5.25 -4.23 -16.01
N GLY A 120 -5.89 -3.20 -16.57
CA GLY A 120 -6.20 -3.12 -17.99
C GLY A 120 -4.96 -3.17 -18.86
N VAL A 121 -3.94 -2.37 -18.51
CA VAL A 121 -2.63 -2.36 -19.18
C VAL A 121 -1.95 -3.73 -19.12
N ALA A 122 -1.92 -4.36 -17.93
CA ALA A 122 -1.28 -5.65 -17.74
C ALA A 122 -1.97 -6.77 -18.53
N LEU A 123 -3.31 -6.83 -18.50
CA LEU A 123 -4.06 -7.83 -19.26
C LEU A 123 -3.99 -7.61 -20.76
N HIS A 124 -4.01 -6.36 -21.23
CA HIS A 124 -3.84 -6.08 -22.66
C HIS A 124 -2.45 -6.51 -23.17
N ALA A 125 -1.40 -6.30 -22.36
CA ALA A 125 -0.06 -6.80 -22.70
C ALA A 125 0.02 -8.34 -22.77
N MET A 126 -0.79 -9.04 -21.95
CA MET A 126 -0.90 -10.50 -22.00
C MET A 126 -1.76 -11.01 -23.16
N ILE A 127 -2.84 -10.32 -23.45
CA ILE A 127 -3.91 -10.73 -24.38
C ILE A 127 -4.20 -9.54 -25.33
N PRO A 128 -3.34 -9.33 -26.37
CA PRO A 128 -3.45 -8.18 -27.27
C PRO A 128 -4.54 -8.42 -28.35
N VAL A 129 -5.80 -8.49 -27.92
CA VAL A 129 -6.97 -8.70 -28.81
C VAL A 129 -7.55 -7.42 -29.37
N PHE A 130 -7.09 -6.26 -28.91
CA PHE A 130 -7.52 -4.94 -29.37
C PHE A 130 -6.37 -4.28 -30.13
N ASP A 131 -6.66 -3.66 -31.26
CA ASP A 131 -5.68 -2.91 -32.04
C ASP A 131 -5.24 -1.63 -31.32
N ASP A 132 -6.18 -0.98 -30.61
CA ASP A 132 -5.89 0.17 -29.74
C ASP A 132 -5.65 -0.28 -28.30
N ALA A 133 -4.47 0.07 -27.77
CA ALA A 133 -4.09 -0.17 -26.39
C ALA A 133 -5.02 0.52 -25.38
N THR A 134 -5.67 1.63 -25.77
CA THR A 134 -6.62 2.34 -24.92
C THR A 134 -7.89 1.53 -24.72
N ASP A 135 -8.41 0.94 -25.80
CA ASP A 135 -9.60 0.08 -25.75
C ASP A 135 -9.33 -1.16 -24.88
N GLY A 136 -8.17 -1.80 -25.08
CA GLY A 136 -7.74 -2.92 -24.25
C GLY A 136 -7.63 -2.55 -22.76
N LYS A 137 -7.03 -1.41 -22.45
CA LYS A 137 -6.93 -0.88 -21.09
C LYS A 137 -8.32 -0.70 -20.47
N ILE A 138 -9.27 -0.12 -21.21
CA ILE A 138 -10.63 0.15 -20.71
C ILE A 138 -11.38 -1.17 -20.47
N VAL A 139 -11.44 -2.04 -21.46
CA VAL A 139 -12.21 -3.29 -21.37
C VAL A 139 -11.67 -4.19 -20.27
N PHE A 140 -10.36 -4.46 -20.26
CA PHE A 140 -9.74 -5.30 -19.24
C PHE A 140 -9.71 -4.65 -17.87
N GLY A 141 -9.64 -3.32 -17.77
CA GLY A 141 -9.78 -2.59 -16.52
C GLY A 141 -11.16 -2.77 -15.89
N VAL A 142 -12.23 -2.65 -16.70
CA VAL A 142 -13.61 -2.91 -16.28
C VAL A 142 -13.78 -4.37 -15.84
N LEU A 143 -13.30 -5.32 -16.63
CA LEU A 143 -13.41 -6.75 -16.29
C LEU A 143 -12.68 -7.07 -14.98
N SER A 144 -11.49 -6.51 -14.77
CA SER A 144 -10.72 -6.70 -13.52
C SER A 144 -11.45 -6.12 -12.31
N SER A 145 -12.07 -4.95 -12.47
CA SER A 145 -12.88 -4.32 -11.42
C SER A 145 -14.07 -5.19 -11.01
N LEU A 146 -14.83 -5.68 -12.01
CA LEU A 146 -16.00 -6.52 -11.77
C LEU A 146 -15.61 -7.88 -11.17
N LEU A 147 -14.50 -8.46 -11.60
CA LEU A 147 -13.96 -9.68 -11.01
C LEU A 147 -13.57 -9.46 -9.56
N GLY A 148 -12.84 -8.39 -9.26
CA GLY A 148 -12.49 -8.00 -7.89
C GLY A 148 -13.70 -7.76 -7.01
N LEU A 149 -14.71 -7.05 -7.54
CA LEU A 149 -16.00 -6.86 -6.86
C LEU A 149 -16.67 -8.19 -6.51
N ALA A 150 -16.71 -9.13 -7.47
CA ALA A 150 -17.32 -10.44 -7.28
C ALA A 150 -16.58 -11.26 -6.21
N ILE A 151 -15.25 -11.24 -6.22
CA ILE A 151 -14.40 -11.95 -5.23
C ILE A 151 -14.65 -11.39 -3.83
N VAL A 152 -14.63 -10.07 -3.65
CA VAL A 152 -14.80 -9.45 -2.33
C VAL A 152 -16.24 -9.62 -1.81
N LEU A 153 -17.26 -9.50 -2.67
CA LEU A 153 -18.65 -9.67 -2.26
C LEU A 153 -19.03 -11.11 -1.88
N ARG A 154 -18.51 -12.10 -2.62
CA ARG A 154 -18.88 -13.52 -2.46
C ARG A 154 -17.92 -14.29 -1.58
N GLY A 155 -16.61 -14.02 -1.72
CA GLY A 155 -15.56 -14.75 -1.02
C GLY A 155 -15.37 -14.34 0.45
N GLY A 156 -15.89 -13.18 0.86
CA GLY A 156 -15.63 -12.60 2.16
C GLY A 156 -14.11 -12.44 2.43
N TYR A 157 -13.73 -12.29 3.71
CA TYR A 157 -12.33 -12.11 4.09
C TYR A 157 -11.46 -13.32 3.70
N ARG A 158 -11.94 -14.54 3.86
CA ARG A 158 -11.17 -15.76 3.56
C ARG A 158 -10.87 -15.93 2.07
N GLY A 159 -11.85 -15.70 1.20
CA GLY A 159 -11.64 -15.76 -0.25
C GLY A 159 -10.68 -14.69 -0.75
N PHE A 160 -10.81 -13.48 -0.20
CA PHE A 160 -9.90 -12.38 -0.42
C PHE A 160 -8.45 -12.74 0.02
N ASP A 161 -8.26 -13.23 1.25
CA ASP A 161 -6.95 -13.61 1.79
C ASP A 161 -6.24 -14.67 0.92
N VAL A 162 -6.98 -15.71 0.49
CA VAL A 162 -6.42 -16.75 -0.40
C VAL A 162 -6.00 -16.16 -1.74
N ALA A 163 -6.85 -15.35 -2.38
CA ALA A 163 -6.53 -14.72 -3.67
C ALA A 163 -5.29 -13.82 -3.55
N MET A 164 -5.18 -13.04 -2.47
CA MET A 164 -4.02 -12.18 -2.20
C MET A 164 -2.72 -13.00 -2.04
N LYS A 165 -2.75 -14.11 -1.30
CA LYS A 165 -1.59 -14.97 -1.10
C LYS A 165 -1.11 -15.63 -2.40
N ILE A 166 -2.02 -16.03 -3.26
CA ILE A 166 -1.67 -16.57 -4.59
C ILE A 166 -0.99 -15.47 -5.43
N CYS A 167 -1.62 -14.30 -5.56
CA CYS A 167 -1.09 -13.20 -6.35
C CYS A 167 0.29 -12.75 -5.88
N ILE A 168 0.49 -12.57 -4.57
CA ILE A 168 1.78 -12.13 -4.01
C ILE A 168 2.86 -13.22 -4.20
N GLY A 169 2.49 -14.48 -4.08
CA GLY A 169 3.40 -15.61 -4.33
C GLY A 169 3.89 -15.62 -5.79
N VAL A 170 2.98 -15.51 -6.75
CA VAL A 170 3.31 -15.41 -8.18
C VAL A 170 4.20 -14.19 -8.43
N MET A 171 3.80 -13.01 -7.94
CA MET A 171 4.54 -11.77 -8.09
C MET A 171 5.99 -11.89 -7.61
N PHE A 172 6.21 -12.34 -6.37
CA PHE A 172 7.56 -12.40 -5.82
C PHE A 172 8.45 -13.42 -6.55
N VAL A 173 7.93 -14.59 -6.86
CA VAL A 173 8.69 -15.63 -7.58
C VAL A 173 9.10 -15.12 -8.96
N THR A 174 8.18 -14.54 -9.70
CA THR A 174 8.43 -14.08 -11.07
C THR A 174 9.39 -12.90 -11.12
N VAL A 175 9.17 -11.88 -10.28
CA VAL A 175 10.03 -10.68 -10.25
C VAL A 175 11.42 -11.04 -9.73
N ALA A 176 11.54 -11.94 -8.74
CA ALA A 176 12.84 -12.39 -8.25
C ALA A 176 13.64 -13.15 -9.32
N ILE A 177 13.02 -14.08 -10.06
CA ILE A 177 13.67 -14.80 -11.15
C ILE A 177 14.15 -13.81 -12.22
N THR A 178 13.28 -12.88 -12.62
CA THR A 178 13.60 -11.85 -13.61
C THR A 178 14.79 -10.97 -13.18
N ALA A 179 14.77 -10.48 -11.94
CA ALA A 179 15.84 -9.61 -11.44
C ALA A 179 17.16 -10.34 -11.25
N VAL A 180 17.15 -11.63 -10.89
CA VAL A 180 18.37 -12.46 -10.81
C VAL A 180 18.96 -12.67 -12.19
N ALA A 181 18.14 -12.92 -13.19
CA ALA A 181 18.58 -13.09 -14.57
C ALA A 181 19.20 -11.81 -15.16
N LEU A 182 18.68 -10.64 -14.73
CA LEU A 182 19.15 -9.32 -15.18
C LEU A 182 20.09 -8.64 -14.15
N TRP A 183 20.77 -9.42 -13.31
CA TRP A 183 21.55 -8.90 -12.21
C TRP A 183 22.74 -8.03 -12.64
N PRO A 184 22.80 -6.73 -12.28
CA PRO A 184 23.82 -5.81 -12.78
C PRO A 184 25.19 -5.96 -12.12
N GLY A 185 25.28 -6.83 -11.12
CA GLY A 185 26.44 -7.03 -10.28
C GLY A 185 26.24 -6.53 -8.84
N THR A 186 26.72 -7.35 -7.89
CA THR A 186 26.51 -7.12 -6.45
C THR A 186 27.12 -5.80 -5.98
N GLY A 187 28.26 -5.39 -6.52
CA GLY A 187 28.91 -4.12 -6.16
C GLY A 187 28.05 -2.90 -6.52
N GLN A 188 27.40 -2.90 -7.68
CA GLN A 188 26.52 -1.80 -8.11
C GLN A 188 25.27 -1.73 -7.22
N VAL A 189 24.65 -2.88 -6.92
CA VAL A 189 23.46 -2.95 -6.05
C VAL A 189 23.78 -2.46 -4.64
N LEU A 190 24.88 -2.93 -4.03
CA LEU A 190 25.30 -2.50 -2.70
C LEU A 190 25.64 -1.00 -2.67
N ARG A 191 26.35 -0.49 -3.69
CA ARG A 191 26.62 0.93 -3.78
C ARG A 191 25.33 1.75 -3.88
N GLY A 192 24.40 1.36 -4.74
CA GLY A 192 23.12 2.06 -4.90
C GLY A 192 22.22 1.99 -3.65
N LEU A 193 22.38 0.95 -2.83
CA LEU A 193 21.60 0.80 -1.60
C LEU A 193 22.18 1.60 -0.43
N PHE A 194 23.51 1.66 -0.30
CA PHE A 194 24.17 2.22 0.88
C PHE A 194 24.82 3.60 0.64
N VAL A 195 24.95 4.04 -0.60
CA VAL A 195 25.51 5.35 -0.95
C VAL A 195 24.41 6.22 -1.57
N PRO A 196 23.71 7.03 -0.77
CA PRO A 196 22.67 7.93 -1.28
C PRO A 196 23.28 8.91 -2.27
N THR A 197 22.91 8.82 -3.53
CA THR A 197 23.29 9.76 -4.58
C THR A 197 22.05 10.42 -5.12
N LEU A 198 22.05 11.76 -5.16
CA LEU A 198 21.02 12.54 -5.83
C LEU A 198 21.66 13.14 -7.09
N PRO A 199 21.08 12.93 -8.26
CA PRO A 199 21.57 13.58 -9.48
C PRO A 199 21.22 15.08 -9.44
N ARG A 200 22.11 15.87 -8.83
CA ARG A 200 21.89 17.31 -8.57
C ARG A 200 21.77 18.17 -9.82
N ALA A 201 22.19 17.65 -10.97
CA ALA A 201 22.19 18.39 -12.23
C ALA A 201 20.87 18.25 -13.03
N ASP A 202 19.97 17.34 -12.63
CA ASP A 202 18.73 17.07 -13.35
C ASP A 202 17.52 17.18 -12.41
N PRO A 203 16.72 18.27 -12.51
CA PRO A 203 15.52 18.45 -11.70
C PRO A 203 14.51 17.32 -11.87
N GLU A 204 14.39 16.76 -13.08
CA GLU A 204 13.45 15.65 -13.34
C GLU A 204 13.87 14.39 -12.58
N ALA A 205 15.16 14.08 -12.50
CA ALA A 205 15.71 12.97 -11.74
C ALA A 205 15.44 13.10 -10.23
N ILE A 206 15.47 14.31 -9.69
CA ILE A 206 15.14 14.59 -8.29
C ILE A 206 13.66 14.28 -8.05
N VAL A 207 12.75 14.82 -8.88
CA VAL A 207 11.31 14.61 -8.77
C VAL A 207 10.97 13.11 -8.80
N TRP A 208 11.59 12.36 -9.72
CA TRP A 208 11.35 10.92 -9.82
C TRP A 208 11.91 10.12 -8.64
N THR A 209 13.10 10.51 -8.12
CA THR A 209 13.65 9.87 -6.91
C THR A 209 12.74 10.08 -5.70
N VAL A 210 12.24 11.29 -5.53
CA VAL A 210 11.31 11.64 -4.45
C VAL A 210 9.96 10.94 -4.63
N SER A 211 9.47 10.87 -5.86
CA SER A 211 8.26 10.10 -6.19
C SER A 211 8.40 8.61 -5.87
N LEU A 212 9.59 8.05 -6.08
CA LEU A 212 9.90 6.67 -5.70
C LEU A 212 9.82 6.47 -4.18
N ILE A 213 10.39 7.38 -3.38
CA ILE A 213 10.28 7.35 -1.90
C ILE A 213 8.81 7.42 -1.49
N GLY A 214 8.04 8.31 -2.09
CA GLY A 214 6.62 8.52 -1.79
C GLY A 214 5.71 7.38 -2.27
N GLY A 215 6.04 6.74 -3.38
CA GLY A 215 5.26 5.67 -4.01
C GLY A 215 5.32 4.35 -3.25
N ILE A 216 6.52 3.87 -2.92
CA ILE A 216 6.75 2.54 -2.35
C ILE A 216 5.92 2.31 -1.07
N GLY A 217 5.16 1.21 -1.05
CA GLY A 217 4.53 0.69 0.19
C GLY A 217 3.12 1.20 0.49
N GLY A 218 2.37 1.61 -0.51
CA GLY A 218 0.96 2.00 -0.39
C GLY A 218 0.74 3.43 0.11
N THR A 219 -0.51 3.86 0.12
CA THR A 219 -0.94 5.20 0.52
C THR A 219 -1.95 5.12 1.68
N LEU A 220 -3.20 5.58 1.54
CA LEU A 220 -4.22 5.48 2.59
C LEU A 220 -4.51 4.04 3.01
N THR A 221 -4.20 3.06 2.20
CA THR A 221 -4.37 1.64 2.51
C THR A 221 -3.61 1.18 3.75
N VAL A 222 -2.60 1.93 4.22
CA VAL A 222 -1.92 1.67 5.51
C VAL A 222 -2.88 1.71 6.70
N LEU A 223 -3.96 2.49 6.61
CA LEU A 223 -5.01 2.53 7.62
C LEU A 223 -5.78 1.20 7.73
N ALA A 224 -5.81 0.42 6.65
CA ALA A 224 -6.50 -0.87 6.64
C ALA A 224 -5.81 -1.93 7.49
N TYR A 225 -4.51 -1.78 7.77
CA TYR A 225 -3.78 -2.70 8.63
C TYR A 225 -4.48 -2.91 9.98
N GLY A 226 -5.04 -1.85 10.55
CA GLY A 226 -5.81 -1.94 11.79
C GLY A 226 -7.08 -2.80 11.70
N TYR A 227 -7.76 -2.80 10.55
CA TYR A 227 -8.94 -3.67 10.34
C TYR A 227 -8.53 -5.12 10.16
N TRP A 228 -7.46 -5.37 9.42
CA TRP A 228 -6.92 -6.72 9.24
C TRP A 228 -6.36 -7.31 10.55
N LEU A 229 -5.83 -6.48 11.45
CA LEU A 229 -5.49 -6.92 12.81
C LEU A 229 -6.72 -7.44 13.57
N ARG A 230 -7.87 -6.75 13.44
CA ARG A 230 -9.12 -7.17 14.07
C ARG A 230 -9.66 -8.48 13.45
N GLU A 231 -9.61 -8.63 12.13
CA GLU A 231 -10.03 -9.85 11.43
C GLU A 231 -9.19 -11.08 11.84
N GLU A 232 -7.89 -10.89 12.07
CA GLU A 232 -6.96 -11.92 12.55
C GLU A 232 -6.98 -12.11 14.08
N GLY A 233 -7.86 -11.38 14.79
CA GLY A 233 -7.99 -11.47 16.24
C GLY A 233 -6.77 -10.93 17.01
N ARG A 234 -5.91 -10.13 16.39
CA ARG A 234 -4.75 -9.48 17.03
C ARG A 234 -5.21 -8.16 17.66
N THR A 235 -5.73 -8.25 18.88
CA THR A 235 -6.33 -7.11 19.58
C THR A 235 -5.73 -6.86 20.96
N SER A 236 -4.80 -7.73 21.40
CA SER A 236 -4.16 -7.63 22.69
C SER A 236 -2.90 -6.77 22.63
N PRO A 237 -2.61 -6.00 23.70
CA PRO A 237 -1.31 -5.33 23.88
C PRO A 237 -0.08 -6.23 23.74
N ASP A 238 -0.23 -7.51 24.01
CA ASP A 238 0.86 -8.50 23.91
C ASP A 238 1.13 -8.93 22.45
N ASP A 239 0.23 -8.65 21.53
CA ASP A 239 0.41 -8.93 20.10
C ASP A 239 1.36 -7.93 19.41
N LEU A 240 1.80 -6.84 20.10
CA LEU A 240 2.66 -5.80 19.51
C LEU A 240 3.96 -6.35 18.91
N ARG A 241 4.61 -7.30 19.57
CA ARG A 241 5.84 -7.93 19.04
C ARG A 241 5.56 -8.67 17.74
N THR A 242 4.47 -9.43 17.70
CA THR A 242 4.02 -10.15 16.50
C THR A 242 3.71 -9.18 15.35
N CYS A 243 2.99 -8.10 15.65
CA CYS A 243 2.67 -7.06 14.65
C CYS A 243 3.93 -6.35 14.13
N ARG A 244 4.93 -6.09 14.96
CA ARG A 244 6.21 -5.50 14.52
C ARG A 244 6.97 -6.41 13.58
N ILE A 245 7.00 -7.71 13.84
CA ILE A 245 7.65 -8.70 12.97
C ILE A 245 6.89 -8.81 11.65
N ASP A 246 5.56 -8.88 11.70
CA ASP A 246 4.68 -8.91 10.54
C ASP A 246 4.86 -7.66 9.64
N LEU A 247 4.86 -6.47 10.24
CA LEU A 247 5.12 -5.22 9.53
C LEU A 247 6.54 -5.12 8.96
N ALA A 248 7.54 -5.52 9.75
CA ALA A 248 8.94 -5.49 9.29
C ALA A 248 9.12 -6.41 8.07
N ALA A 249 8.56 -7.62 8.11
CA ALA A 249 8.57 -8.54 6.98
C ALA A 249 7.84 -7.95 5.77
N SER A 250 6.69 -7.33 5.97
CA SER A 250 5.89 -6.74 4.90
C SER A 250 6.60 -5.60 4.20
N TYR A 251 7.14 -4.64 4.96
CA TYR A 251 7.88 -3.52 4.39
C TYR A 251 9.22 -3.93 3.79
N PHE A 252 9.86 -4.98 4.34
CA PHE A 252 11.01 -5.61 3.70
C PHE A 252 10.64 -6.22 2.34
N MET A 253 9.50 -6.93 2.25
CA MET A 253 9.00 -7.47 0.98
C MET A 253 8.70 -6.34 -0.02
N MET A 254 8.04 -5.26 0.41
CA MET A 254 7.77 -4.11 -0.47
C MET A 254 9.06 -3.43 -0.96
N ALA A 255 10.03 -3.23 -0.06
CA ALA A 255 11.35 -2.70 -0.44
C ALA A 255 12.08 -3.63 -1.41
N LEU A 256 12.06 -4.93 -1.13
CA LEU A 256 12.67 -5.94 -2.00
C LEU A 256 12.04 -5.90 -3.40
N PHE A 257 10.70 -5.87 -3.48
CA PHE A 257 10.00 -5.73 -4.76
C PHE A 257 10.43 -4.47 -5.52
N GLY A 258 10.43 -3.32 -4.87
CA GLY A 258 10.84 -2.06 -5.47
C GLY A 258 12.30 -2.09 -5.97
N ILE A 259 13.21 -2.66 -5.17
CA ILE A 259 14.63 -2.85 -5.55
C ILE A 259 14.73 -3.74 -6.80
N LEU A 260 14.02 -4.88 -6.81
CA LEU A 260 14.02 -5.81 -7.94
C LEU A 260 13.44 -5.14 -9.20
N MET A 261 12.38 -4.33 -9.06
CA MET A 261 11.79 -3.61 -10.19
C MET A 261 12.69 -2.48 -10.73
N VAL A 262 13.45 -1.78 -9.88
CA VAL A 262 14.49 -0.84 -10.33
C VAL A 262 15.58 -1.57 -11.12
N ILE A 263 16.01 -2.76 -10.65
CA ILE A 263 17.00 -3.59 -11.35
C ILE A 263 16.46 -4.05 -12.71
N VAL A 264 15.22 -4.49 -12.78
CA VAL A 264 14.58 -4.87 -14.04
C VAL A 264 14.47 -3.67 -14.98
N GLY A 265 14.03 -2.52 -14.46
CA GLY A 265 13.82 -1.29 -15.22
C GLY A 265 15.10 -0.75 -15.88
N GLN A 266 16.25 -0.89 -15.25
CA GLN A 266 17.53 -0.36 -15.80
C GLN A 266 17.97 -1.03 -17.10
N THR A 267 17.43 -2.20 -17.43
CA THR A 267 17.80 -2.94 -18.65
C THR A 267 17.08 -2.44 -19.90
N VAL A 268 16.06 -1.60 -19.73
CA VAL A 268 15.23 -1.12 -20.83
C VAL A 268 15.40 0.38 -21.00
N LYS A 269 15.77 0.82 -22.21
CA LYS A 269 15.60 2.21 -22.61
C LYS A 269 14.10 2.45 -22.76
N LEU A 270 13.52 3.16 -21.80
CA LEU A 270 12.09 3.35 -21.73
C LEU A 270 11.63 4.39 -22.75
N GLU A 271 11.32 3.92 -23.95
CA GLU A 271 10.54 4.67 -24.94
C GLU A 271 9.06 4.27 -24.76
N GLY A 272 8.22 5.25 -24.39
CA GLY A 272 6.79 5.02 -24.21
C GLY A 272 6.31 5.00 -22.76
N GLN A 273 5.01 4.82 -22.57
CA GLN A 273 4.32 4.89 -21.27
C GLN A 273 3.20 3.84 -21.18
N GLY A 274 2.93 3.39 -19.95
CA GLY A 274 1.82 2.48 -19.69
C GLY A 274 1.98 1.14 -20.40
N THR A 275 1.05 0.79 -21.29
CA THR A 275 1.04 -0.48 -22.01
C THR A 275 2.27 -0.67 -22.88
N THR A 276 2.70 0.37 -23.58
CA THR A 276 3.88 0.31 -24.48
C THR A 276 5.16 -0.02 -23.71
N MET A 277 5.34 0.61 -22.55
CA MET A 277 6.48 0.33 -21.66
C MET A 277 6.45 -1.14 -21.17
N LEU A 278 5.27 -1.61 -20.75
CA LEU A 278 5.13 -2.98 -20.24
C LEU A 278 5.37 -4.02 -21.33
N ILE A 279 4.89 -3.79 -22.56
CA ILE A 279 5.14 -4.63 -23.72
C ILE A 279 6.63 -4.63 -24.03
N ALA A 280 7.27 -3.47 -24.16
CA ALA A 280 8.71 -3.37 -24.45
C ALA A 280 9.55 -4.11 -23.41
N LEU A 281 9.21 -3.99 -22.12
CA LEU A 281 9.90 -4.71 -21.05
C LEU A 281 9.66 -6.23 -21.14
N SER A 282 8.43 -6.65 -21.45
CA SER A 282 8.11 -8.09 -21.61
C SER A 282 8.79 -8.70 -22.82
N ASP A 283 8.90 -7.95 -23.93
CA ASP A 283 9.58 -8.39 -25.14
C ASP A 283 11.10 -8.51 -24.93
N ARG A 284 11.69 -7.52 -24.24
CA ARG A 284 13.10 -7.59 -23.86
C ARG A 284 13.41 -8.82 -23.00
N LEU A 285 12.53 -9.13 -22.05
CA LEU A 285 12.66 -10.36 -21.25
C LEU A 285 12.45 -11.63 -22.09
N GLY A 286 11.61 -11.54 -23.12
CA GLY A 286 11.45 -12.60 -24.10
C GLY A 286 12.73 -12.86 -24.92
N GLU A 287 13.47 -11.80 -25.26
CA GLU A 287 14.78 -11.90 -25.94
C GLU A 287 15.86 -12.53 -25.05
N GLU A 288 15.93 -12.12 -23.77
CA GLU A 288 16.96 -12.59 -22.83
C GLU A 288 16.66 -13.97 -22.23
N LEU A 289 15.41 -14.27 -21.91
CA LEU A 289 14.98 -15.45 -21.15
C LEU A 289 14.07 -16.40 -21.99
N GLY A 290 13.86 -16.07 -23.26
CA GLY A 290 12.93 -16.79 -24.13
C GLY A 290 11.45 -16.53 -23.82
N PRO A 291 10.52 -17.17 -24.56
CA PRO A 291 9.07 -16.97 -24.41
C PRO A 291 8.57 -17.21 -22.97
N ALA A 292 9.18 -18.14 -22.24
CA ALA A 292 8.84 -18.41 -20.84
C ALA A 292 9.11 -17.21 -19.94
N GLY A 293 10.22 -16.47 -20.17
CA GLY A 293 10.56 -15.25 -19.43
C GLY A 293 9.53 -14.13 -19.63
N LYS A 294 9.09 -13.95 -20.88
CA LYS A 294 8.03 -12.99 -21.22
C LYS A 294 6.75 -13.29 -20.44
N TRP A 295 6.24 -14.52 -20.51
CA TRP A 295 4.99 -14.90 -19.84
C TRP A 295 5.11 -14.89 -18.33
N LEU A 296 6.26 -15.30 -17.80
CA LEU A 296 6.54 -15.24 -16.36
C LEU A 296 6.44 -13.81 -15.84
N PHE A 297 7.07 -12.86 -16.54
CA PHE A 297 7.03 -11.45 -16.17
C PHE A 297 5.61 -10.86 -16.23
N LEU A 298 4.88 -11.12 -17.32
CA LEU A 298 3.50 -10.66 -17.48
C LEU A 298 2.57 -11.22 -16.40
N ALA A 299 2.70 -12.50 -16.06
CA ALA A 299 1.94 -13.13 -14.98
C ALA A 299 2.25 -12.51 -13.62
N GLY A 300 3.53 -12.22 -13.33
CA GLY A 300 3.96 -11.52 -12.13
C GLY A 300 3.40 -10.10 -12.06
N THR A 301 3.45 -9.38 -13.16
CA THR A 301 2.88 -8.03 -13.27
C THR A 301 1.37 -8.06 -13.01
N PHE A 302 0.63 -8.97 -13.64
CA PHE A 302 -0.80 -9.10 -13.39
C PHE A 302 -1.09 -9.46 -11.92
N GLY A 303 -0.36 -10.42 -11.35
CA GLY A 303 -0.46 -10.75 -9.93
C GLY A 303 -0.26 -9.54 -9.02
N THR A 304 0.71 -8.69 -9.35
CA THR A 304 1.01 -7.45 -8.63
C THR A 304 -0.17 -6.47 -8.66
N VAL A 305 -0.62 -6.12 -9.86
CA VAL A 305 -1.67 -5.08 -10.01
C VAL A 305 -3.04 -5.59 -9.57
N PHE A 306 -3.32 -6.88 -9.75
CA PHE A 306 -4.59 -7.47 -9.35
C PHE A 306 -4.69 -7.64 -7.82
N SER A 307 -3.61 -8.04 -7.14
CA SER A 307 -3.60 -8.07 -5.67
C SER A 307 -3.81 -6.67 -5.08
N SER A 308 -3.19 -5.65 -5.66
CA SER A 308 -3.38 -4.27 -5.20
C SER A 308 -4.83 -3.80 -5.40
N LEU A 309 -5.46 -4.11 -6.54
CA LEU A 309 -6.87 -3.85 -6.78
C LEU A 309 -7.76 -4.55 -5.73
N LEU A 310 -7.56 -5.84 -5.49
CA LEU A 310 -8.32 -6.58 -4.49
C LEU A 310 -8.18 -5.98 -3.09
N GLY A 311 -6.95 -5.58 -2.71
CA GLY A 311 -6.67 -4.94 -1.45
C GLY A 311 -7.40 -3.61 -1.29
N VAL A 312 -7.42 -2.77 -2.33
CA VAL A 312 -8.16 -1.51 -2.36
C VAL A 312 -9.68 -1.76 -2.29
N TRP A 313 -10.20 -2.74 -3.03
CA TRP A 313 -11.63 -3.11 -3.01
C TRP A 313 -12.09 -3.61 -1.65
N GLN A 314 -11.21 -4.22 -0.89
CA GLN A 314 -11.53 -4.69 0.46
C GLN A 314 -11.32 -3.61 1.53
N ALA A 315 -10.23 -2.86 1.46
CA ALA A 315 -9.83 -1.90 2.49
C ALA A 315 -10.62 -0.58 2.45
N THR A 316 -10.84 -0.03 1.24
CA THR A 316 -11.46 1.28 1.09
C THR A 316 -12.91 1.34 1.58
N PRO A 317 -13.77 0.32 1.33
CA PRO A 317 -15.12 0.28 1.93
C PRO A 317 -15.13 0.18 3.45
N TYR A 318 -14.10 -0.42 4.07
CA TYR A 318 -13.94 -0.40 5.52
C TYR A 318 -13.74 1.03 6.03
N LEU A 319 -12.81 1.77 5.42
CA LEU A 319 -12.52 3.15 5.78
C LEU A 319 -13.76 4.05 5.60
N PHE A 320 -14.49 3.88 4.49
CA PHE A 320 -15.73 4.61 4.28
C PHE A 320 -16.78 4.32 5.34
N ALA A 321 -17.03 3.03 5.59
CA ALA A 321 -18.02 2.61 6.59
C ALA A 321 -17.66 3.10 7.99
N GLU A 322 -16.36 3.16 8.31
CA GLU A 322 -15.85 3.72 9.55
C GLU A 322 -16.10 5.24 9.64
N CYS A 323 -15.74 5.99 8.60
CA CYS A 323 -16.02 7.43 8.54
C CYS A 323 -17.52 7.72 8.66
N TRP A 324 -18.36 6.96 7.95
CA TRP A 324 -19.80 7.09 8.02
C TRP A 324 -20.36 6.80 9.41
N ARG A 325 -19.84 5.74 10.04
CA ARG A 325 -20.20 5.37 11.42
C ARG A 325 -19.84 6.47 12.41
N LEU A 326 -18.62 7.00 12.34
CA LEU A 326 -18.11 8.00 13.28
C LEU A 326 -18.73 9.39 13.04
N GLY A 327 -18.92 9.78 11.79
CA GLY A 327 -19.45 11.09 11.42
C GLY A 327 -20.96 11.20 11.51
N VAL A 328 -21.70 10.19 11.03
CA VAL A 328 -23.16 10.24 10.86
C VAL A 328 -23.89 9.48 11.94
N ARG A 329 -23.59 8.19 12.11
CA ARG A 329 -24.36 7.32 13.02
C ARG A 329 -23.96 7.43 14.48
N ARG A 330 -22.70 7.79 14.75
CA ARG A 330 -22.11 7.83 16.09
C ARG A 330 -22.29 6.53 16.87
N ASP A 331 -22.26 5.40 16.13
CA ASP A 331 -22.44 4.05 16.67
C ASP A 331 -21.12 3.52 17.26
N ALA A 332 -21.19 2.78 18.36
CA ALA A 332 -20.03 2.20 19.03
C ALA A 332 -19.61 0.83 18.45
N LYS A 333 -20.45 0.21 17.60
CA LYS A 333 -20.15 -1.13 17.05
C LYS A 333 -19.08 -1.09 15.95
N PRO A 334 -18.14 -2.04 15.90
CA PRO A 334 -17.19 -2.15 14.80
C PRO A 334 -17.88 -2.26 13.43
N VAL A 335 -17.16 -1.92 12.38
CA VAL A 335 -17.65 -2.06 10.99
C VAL A 335 -17.84 -3.55 10.66
N ASP A 336 -19.01 -3.87 10.10
CA ASP A 336 -19.33 -5.20 9.56
C ASP A 336 -19.27 -5.13 8.02
N THR A 337 -18.46 -6.01 7.40
CA THR A 337 -18.37 -6.15 5.94
C THR A 337 -19.66 -6.58 5.26
N ARG A 338 -20.60 -7.14 6.01
CA ARG A 338 -21.94 -7.48 5.52
C ARG A 338 -22.89 -6.30 5.55
N ALA A 339 -22.54 -5.22 6.25
CA ALA A 339 -23.40 -4.04 6.37
C ALA A 339 -23.66 -3.38 5.00
N PRO A 340 -24.88 -2.85 4.78
CA PRO A 340 -25.22 -2.18 3.51
C PRO A 340 -24.26 -1.01 3.17
N THR A 341 -23.77 -0.28 4.17
CA THR A 341 -22.83 0.84 3.98
C THR A 341 -21.54 0.38 3.32
N TYR A 342 -20.94 -0.73 3.80
CA TYR A 342 -19.75 -1.31 3.22
C TYR A 342 -20.01 -1.79 1.78
N ARG A 343 -21.06 -2.62 1.60
CA ARG A 343 -21.36 -3.24 0.30
C ARG A 343 -21.73 -2.21 -0.78
N ARG A 344 -22.52 -1.20 -0.44
CA ARG A 344 -22.89 -0.12 -1.37
C ARG A 344 -21.68 0.68 -1.79
N PHE A 345 -20.81 1.04 -0.85
CA PHE A 345 -19.60 1.78 -1.19
C PHE A 345 -18.62 0.94 -2.02
N LEU A 346 -18.51 -0.37 -1.77
CA LEU A 346 -17.72 -1.27 -2.61
C LEU A 346 -18.23 -1.27 -4.07
N VAL A 347 -19.55 -1.30 -4.28
CA VAL A 347 -20.12 -1.20 -5.63
C VAL A 347 -19.84 0.16 -6.26
N VAL A 348 -19.99 1.25 -5.51
CA VAL A 348 -19.64 2.62 -5.99
C VAL A 348 -18.17 2.69 -6.37
N LEU A 349 -17.27 2.18 -5.53
CA LEU A 349 -15.82 2.13 -5.79
C LEU A 349 -15.48 1.30 -7.04
N ALA A 350 -16.20 0.23 -7.29
CA ALA A 350 -15.97 -0.62 -8.45
C ALA A 350 -16.52 -0.02 -9.77
N LEU A 351 -17.51 0.88 -9.71
CA LEU A 351 -18.17 1.40 -10.91
C LEU A 351 -17.80 2.86 -11.23
N VAL A 352 -17.83 3.75 -10.23
CA VAL A 352 -17.65 5.20 -10.47
C VAL A 352 -16.27 5.54 -11.02
N PRO A 353 -15.15 4.97 -10.53
CA PRO A 353 -13.84 5.28 -11.07
C PRO A 353 -13.58 4.75 -12.48
N MET A 354 -14.50 3.95 -13.08
CA MET A 354 -14.41 3.55 -14.50
C MET A 354 -14.32 4.76 -15.44
N ILE A 355 -14.90 5.90 -15.05
CA ILE A 355 -14.79 7.15 -15.79
C ILE A 355 -13.32 7.57 -15.94
N GLY A 356 -12.48 7.31 -14.96
CA GLY A 356 -11.05 7.60 -15.01
C GLY A 356 -10.25 6.75 -16.02
N LEU A 357 -10.83 5.65 -16.52
CA LEU A 357 -10.19 4.83 -17.57
C LEU A 357 -10.04 5.57 -18.92
N PHE A 358 -10.84 6.60 -19.16
CA PHE A 358 -10.72 7.44 -20.35
C PHE A 358 -9.51 8.38 -20.30
N GLY A 359 -8.96 8.63 -19.10
CA GLY A 359 -7.70 9.36 -18.92
C GLY A 359 -6.47 8.53 -19.29
N SER A 360 -5.33 9.20 -19.49
CA SER A 360 -4.06 8.51 -19.73
C SER A 360 -3.63 7.73 -18.48
N PHE A 361 -3.01 6.57 -18.69
CA PHE A 361 -2.48 5.75 -17.58
C PHE A 361 -1.54 6.56 -16.67
N ARG A 362 -0.62 7.32 -17.28
CA ARG A 362 0.37 8.12 -16.56
C ARG A 362 -0.26 9.19 -15.67
N GLU A 363 -1.21 9.95 -16.21
CA GLU A 363 -1.87 11.02 -15.45
C GLU A 363 -2.66 10.50 -14.28
N VAL A 364 -3.43 9.42 -14.49
CA VAL A 364 -4.22 8.80 -13.43
C VAL A 364 -3.32 8.27 -12.31
N GLN A 365 -2.21 7.60 -12.66
CA GLN A 365 -1.22 7.12 -11.67
C GLN A 365 -0.53 8.28 -10.95
N LYS A 366 -0.14 9.35 -11.68
CA LYS A 366 0.47 10.55 -11.09
C LYS A 366 -0.47 11.18 -10.07
N ILE A 367 -1.72 11.45 -10.43
CA ILE A 367 -2.71 12.08 -9.53
C ILE A 367 -3.00 11.17 -8.33
N TYR A 368 -3.17 9.87 -8.52
CA TYR A 368 -3.37 8.92 -7.43
C TYR A 368 -2.22 8.95 -6.42
N THR A 369 -0.98 8.87 -6.89
CA THR A 369 0.20 8.88 -6.03
C THR A 369 0.32 10.19 -5.27
N PHE A 370 0.10 11.29 -5.97
CA PHE A 370 0.11 12.64 -5.43
C PHE A 370 -0.94 12.83 -4.31
N VAL A 371 -2.21 12.59 -4.64
CA VAL A 371 -3.30 12.70 -3.66
C VAL A 371 -3.06 11.76 -2.48
N GLY A 372 -2.56 10.53 -2.76
CA GLY A 372 -2.28 9.55 -1.72
C GLY A 372 -1.15 9.93 -0.76
N ALA A 373 -0.16 10.71 -1.21
CA ALA A 373 0.98 11.09 -0.38
C ALA A 373 0.61 12.05 0.76
N TYR A 374 -0.43 12.87 0.60
CA TYR A 374 -0.88 13.84 1.61
C TYR A 374 -1.33 13.22 2.93
N ILE A 375 -1.64 11.92 2.97
CA ILE A 375 -2.02 11.25 4.21
C ILE A 375 -0.86 11.15 5.21
N PHE A 376 0.39 11.00 4.72
CA PHE A 376 1.53 10.71 5.58
C PHE A 376 1.91 11.84 6.53
N PRO A 377 1.96 13.14 6.13
CA PRO A 377 2.17 14.21 7.07
C PRO A 377 1.05 14.30 8.11
N MET A 378 -0.21 14.07 7.71
CA MET A 378 -1.34 14.06 8.65
C MET A 378 -1.20 12.92 9.67
N LEU A 379 -0.88 11.70 9.22
CA LEU A 379 -0.68 10.55 10.11
C LEU A 379 0.54 10.74 11.02
N ALA A 380 1.66 11.22 10.50
CA ALA A 380 2.86 11.47 11.30
C ALA A 380 2.57 12.46 12.43
N LEU A 381 1.88 13.58 12.13
CA LEU A 381 1.48 14.58 13.13
C LEU A 381 0.57 13.96 14.20
N VAL A 382 -0.47 13.24 13.79
CA VAL A 382 -1.40 12.57 14.71
C VAL A 382 -0.65 11.58 15.59
N LEU A 383 0.24 10.76 15.05
CA LEU A 383 1.00 9.75 15.79
C LEU A 383 2.03 10.37 16.74
N ILE A 384 2.65 11.50 16.36
CA ILE A 384 3.51 12.26 17.28
C ILE A 384 2.69 12.71 18.49
N VAL A 385 1.54 13.32 18.27
CA VAL A 385 0.70 13.86 19.34
C VAL A 385 0.06 12.76 20.18
N PHE A 386 -0.56 11.78 19.55
CA PHE A 386 -1.38 10.77 20.22
C PHE A 386 -0.54 9.75 20.96
N ASN A 387 0.48 9.19 20.33
CA ASN A 387 1.34 8.18 20.95
C ASN A 387 2.37 8.77 21.92
N SER A 388 2.51 10.09 22.01
CA SER A 388 3.37 10.71 23.03
C SER A 388 2.66 10.95 24.36
N ARG A 389 1.33 10.83 24.41
CA ARG A 389 0.55 11.03 25.64
C ARG A 389 0.35 9.73 26.40
N ALA A 390 1.16 9.51 27.45
CA ALA A 390 1.05 8.33 28.30
C ALA A 390 -0.35 8.13 28.90
N ALA A 391 -1.10 9.20 29.12
CA ALA A 391 -2.49 9.13 29.58
C ALA A 391 -3.43 8.44 28.58
N TRP A 392 -3.09 8.37 27.30
CA TRP A 392 -3.91 7.75 26.24
C TRP A 392 -3.46 6.34 25.93
N VAL A 393 -2.14 6.14 25.74
CA VAL A 393 -1.57 4.86 25.28
C VAL A 393 -0.93 4.05 26.42
N GLY A 394 -0.80 4.60 27.61
CA GLY A 394 -0.03 4.00 28.69
C GLY A 394 1.47 4.21 28.53
N ALA A 395 2.23 4.08 29.63
CA ALA A 395 3.68 4.31 29.63
C ALA A 395 4.44 3.34 28.71
N ARG A 396 4.00 2.08 28.61
CA ARG A 396 4.62 1.02 27.80
C ARG A 396 4.58 1.31 26.30
N PHE A 397 3.54 2.01 25.81
CA PHE A 397 3.28 2.23 24.38
C PHE A 397 3.60 3.66 23.93
N LYS A 398 4.09 4.50 24.88
CA LYS A 398 4.49 5.87 24.57
C LYS A 398 5.62 5.91 23.55
N ASN A 399 5.60 6.95 22.69
CA ASN A 399 6.68 7.19 21.75
C ASN A 399 8.04 7.30 22.46
N HIS A 400 9.03 6.57 21.95
CA HIS A 400 10.42 6.78 22.28
C HIS A 400 10.94 8.06 21.57
N PRO A 401 11.90 8.82 22.11
CA PRO A 401 12.46 10.00 21.44
C PRO A 401 12.89 9.73 19.99
N VAL A 402 13.54 8.60 19.72
CA VAL A 402 13.93 8.18 18.37
C VAL A 402 12.71 8.06 17.43
N THR A 403 11.60 7.50 17.92
CA THR A 403 10.37 7.39 17.12
C THR A 403 9.78 8.77 16.80
N ILE A 404 9.88 9.72 17.73
CA ILE A 404 9.43 11.10 17.49
C ILE A 404 10.29 11.76 16.41
N ILE A 405 11.61 11.60 16.47
CA ILE A 405 12.53 12.12 15.45
C ILE A 405 12.21 11.51 14.07
N LEU A 406 12.01 10.20 14.00
CA LEU A 406 11.67 9.52 12.75
C LEU A 406 10.31 10.00 12.19
N LEU A 407 9.29 10.12 13.02
CA LEU A 407 7.99 10.64 12.60
C LEU A 407 8.07 12.12 12.20
N ALA A 408 8.89 12.93 12.88
CA ALA A 408 9.15 14.30 12.48
C ALA A 408 9.86 14.38 11.12
N GLY A 409 10.79 13.47 10.84
CA GLY A 409 11.41 13.32 9.52
C GLY A 409 10.39 12.95 8.43
N VAL A 410 9.49 12.03 8.72
CA VAL A 410 8.36 11.68 7.82
C VAL A 410 7.48 12.90 7.57
N LEU A 411 7.09 13.61 8.63
CA LEU A 411 6.27 14.83 8.54
C LEU A 411 6.95 15.88 7.65
N ALA A 412 8.21 16.18 7.92
CA ALA A 412 8.99 17.19 7.17
C ALA A 412 9.12 16.79 5.69
N PHE A 413 9.49 15.54 5.40
CA PHE A 413 9.69 15.05 4.04
C PHE A 413 8.40 15.10 3.21
N PHE A 414 7.30 14.56 3.72
CA PHE A 414 6.04 14.53 2.96
C PHE A 414 5.36 15.90 2.90
N THR A 415 5.60 16.80 3.88
CA THR A 415 5.15 18.19 3.80
C THR A 415 5.92 18.95 2.74
N TRP A 416 7.24 18.79 2.70
CA TRP A 416 8.08 19.39 1.64
C TRP A 416 7.65 18.87 0.26
N LEU A 417 7.49 17.55 0.10
CA LEU A 417 6.98 16.94 -1.13
C LEU A 417 5.62 17.51 -1.56
N ALA A 418 4.72 17.75 -0.60
CA ALA A 418 3.41 18.31 -0.88
C ALA A 418 3.48 19.75 -1.39
N ILE A 419 4.38 20.56 -0.84
CA ILE A 419 4.58 21.96 -1.26
C ILE A 419 5.19 22.02 -2.66
N GLU A 420 6.29 21.31 -2.90
CA GLU A 420 6.99 21.27 -4.18
C GLU A 420 6.08 20.87 -5.34
N ASN A 421 5.17 19.92 -5.09
CA ASN A 421 4.22 19.46 -6.11
C ASN A 421 3.02 20.42 -6.35
N ILE A 422 2.79 21.42 -5.50
CA ILE A 422 1.77 22.47 -5.73
C ILE A 422 2.35 23.55 -6.65
N GLU A 423 3.66 23.76 -6.60
CA GLU A 423 4.36 24.80 -7.39
C GLU A 423 4.75 24.31 -8.80
N ALA A 424 4.74 22.98 -9.05
CA ALA A 424 5.05 22.34 -10.33
C ALA A 424 3.78 22.03 -11.16
#